data_608358ab7d8745babe0efa4e26aa1d8d
#
_entry.id   608358ab7d8745babe0efa4e26aa1d8d
#
_cell.length_a   1.000
_cell.length_b   1.000
_cell.length_c   1.000
_cell.angle_alpha   90.00
_cell.angle_beta   90.00
_cell.angle_gamma   90.00
#
_symmetry.space_group_name_H-M   'P 1'
#
loop_
_entity.id
_entity.type
_entity.pdbx_description
1 polymer ?
#
loop_
_entity_poly.entity_id
_entity_poly.type
_entity_poly.pdbx_seq_one_letter_code
_entity_poly.pdbx_strand_id
1 'polypeptide(L)'
;MLLRKGDNNENVKLLQKKLHLEPVGNFGPKTEEAVKLWQAAHGLTADGIVGDKTWAMIMGEEEHPEVKQQAVAVANSTGLKLDKLKGHIPDSVIAMIPAVAQKFQIDSALRLAHFLAQCGHESGGFRLTKENLNYSAKGLMGIFKKYFPTEALANQYARQPEKIANKVYGGRMGNGPESSGDGAKFCGRGFIQLTGRDNYTAFGKSIGEDVTANPQVVAEKYALLSAAWFFNKNGLHKMADGGATDAVVTSITKRVNGGTIGLPDRIKHFKEYYSLLA
;
A
#
# COMPACT_ATOMS: atom_id res chain seq x y z
N MET A 1 -27.45 16.31 -9.92
CA MET A 1 -27.12 16.74 -8.52
C MET A 1 -25.82 17.53 -8.52
N LEU A 2 -25.68 18.53 -7.65
CA LEU A 2 -24.42 19.29 -7.53
C LEU A 2 -24.09 19.46 -6.04
N LEU A 3 -22.94 18.95 -5.58
CA LEU A 3 -22.42 19.18 -4.24
C LEU A 3 -21.02 19.77 -4.32
N ARG A 4 -20.76 20.75 -3.48
CA ARG A 4 -19.47 21.46 -3.42
C ARG A 4 -19.21 22.03 -2.03
N LYS A 5 -18.03 22.53 -1.80
CA LYS A 5 -17.65 23.17 -0.56
C LYS A 5 -18.64 24.26 -0.15
N GLY A 6 -19.08 24.19 1.10
CA GLY A 6 -20.09 25.05 1.69
C GLY A 6 -21.48 24.44 1.77
N ASP A 7 -21.75 23.36 1.05
CA ASP A 7 -23.05 22.66 1.13
C ASP A 7 -23.18 21.94 2.50
N ASN A 8 -24.40 21.93 3.02
CA ASN A 8 -24.72 21.25 4.27
C ASN A 8 -26.11 20.58 4.17
N ASN A 9 -26.11 19.27 3.95
CA ASN A 9 -27.34 18.49 3.76
C ASN A 9 -27.09 16.97 3.89
N GLU A 10 -28.17 16.18 3.84
CA GLU A 10 -28.10 14.72 3.97
C GLU A 10 -27.32 14.04 2.82
N ASN A 11 -27.32 14.61 1.61
CA ASN A 11 -26.53 14.07 0.51
C ASN A 11 -25.01 14.23 0.76
N VAL A 12 -24.59 15.28 1.47
CA VAL A 12 -23.20 15.44 1.92
C VAL A 12 -22.86 14.39 2.97
N LYS A 13 -23.76 14.04 3.89
CA LYS A 13 -23.55 12.94 4.83
C LYS A 13 -23.38 11.60 4.11
N LEU A 14 -24.23 11.35 3.10
CA LEU A 14 -24.16 10.14 2.30
C LEU A 14 -22.84 10.07 1.51
N LEU A 15 -22.44 11.17 0.89
CA LEU A 15 -21.16 11.32 0.20
C LEU A 15 -19.99 11.04 1.16
N GLN A 16 -20.00 11.64 2.35
CA GLN A 16 -18.96 11.44 3.37
C GLN A 16 -18.87 9.98 3.81
N LYS A 17 -19.99 9.29 4.02
CA LYS A 17 -20.00 7.85 4.30
C LYS A 17 -19.35 7.04 3.19
N LYS A 18 -19.69 7.32 1.92
CA LYS A 18 -19.11 6.64 0.77
C LYS A 18 -17.62 6.92 0.59
N LEU A 19 -17.16 8.11 0.98
CA LEU A 19 -15.74 8.48 0.98
C LEU A 19 -15.01 8.11 2.29
N HIS A 20 -15.62 7.29 3.16
CA HIS A 20 -15.09 6.87 4.45
C HIS A 20 -14.69 8.03 5.39
N LEU A 21 -15.42 9.14 5.30
CA LEU A 21 -15.31 10.28 6.20
C LEU A 21 -16.40 10.24 7.29
N GLU A 22 -16.18 10.95 8.39
CA GLU A 22 -17.21 11.16 9.39
C GLU A 22 -18.41 11.92 8.79
N PRO A 23 -19.66 11.40 8.88
CA PRO A 23 -20.80 11.95 8.15
C PRO A 23 -21.44 13.13 8.87
N VAL A 24 -20.70 14.23 8.98
CA VAL A 24 -21.14 15.46 9.66
C VAL A 24 -22.13 16.31 8.84
N GLY A 25 -22.26 16.04 7.53
CA GLY A 25 -23.19 16.73 6.65
C GLY A 25 -22.70 18.07 6.10
N ASN A 26 -21.56 18.57 6.56
CA ASN A 26 -20.93 19.79 6.06
C ASN A 26 -19.85 19.46 5.04
N PHE A 27 -19.96 19.96 3.82
CA PHE A 27 -18.96 19.84 2.76
C PHE A 27 -17.82 20.84 3.03
N GLY A 28 -16.95 20.50 3.98
CA GLY A 28 -15.78 21.27 4.36
C GLY A 28 -14.55 20.96 3.50
N PRO A 29 -13.39 21.58 3.85
CA PRO A 29 -12.12 21.35 3.13
C PRO A 29 -11.71 19.87 3.06
N LYS A 30 -11.93 19.10 4.13
CA LYS A 30 -11.64 17.64 4.17
C LYS A 30 -12.49 16.86 3.16
N THR A 31 -13.76 17.22 3.03
CA THR A 31 -14.67 16.57 2.08
C THR A 31 -14.27 16.94 0.64
N GLU A 32 -13.94 18.21 0.39
CA GLU A 32 -13.44 18.67 -0.92
C GLU A 32 -12.17 17.93 -1.33
N GLU A 33 -11.20 17.80 -0.44
CA GLU A 33 -9.96 17.09 -0.67
C GLU A 33 -10.20 15.61 -0.99
N ALA A 34 -11.04 14.94 -0.20
CA ALA A 34 -11.42 13.55 -0.44
C ALA A 34 -12.12 13.36 -1.80
N VAL A 35 -12.99 14.28 -2.20
CA VAL A 35 -13.62 14.25 -3.52
C VAL A 35 -12.59 14.42 -4.63
N LYS A 36 -11.66 15.37 -4.53
CA LYS A 36 -10.57 15.56 -5.51
C LYS A 36 -9.71 14.31 -5.65
N LEU A 37 -9.32 13.71 -4.52
CA LEU A 37 -8.54 12.47 -4.52
C LEU A 37 -9.32 11.32 -5.18
N TRP A 38 -10.60 11.18 -4.83
CA TRP A 38 -11.46 10.16 -5.41
C TRP A 38 -11.64 10.37 -6.94
N GLN A 39 -11.92 11.60 -7.37
CA GLN A 39 -12.05 11.95 -8.81
C GLN A 39 -10.77 11.62 -9.58
N ALA A 40 -9.61 12.01 -9.06
CA ALA A 40 -8.31 11.70 -9.67
C ALA A 40 -8.09 10.19 -9.82
N ALA A 41 -8.43 9.42 -8.78
CA ALA A 41 -8.31 7.96 -8.78
C ALA A 41 -9.23 7.28 -9.83
N HIS A 42 -10.34 7.93 -10.19
CA HIS A 42 -11.34 7.38 -11.14
C HIS A 42 -11.30 8.05 -12.53
N GLY A 43 -10.20 8.75 -12.86
CA GLY A 43 -10.02 9.36 -14.18
C GLY A 43 -10.97 10.51 -14.49
N LEU A 44 -11.50 11.17 -13.46
CA LEU A 44 -12.31 12.38 -13.58
C LEU A 44 -11.45 13.63 -13.36
N THR A 45 -11.94 14.78 -13.81
CA THR A 45 -11.34 16.08 -13.44
C THR A 45 -11.45 16.27 -11.94
N ALA A 46 -10.30 16.44 -11.26
CA ALA A 46 -10.21 16.58 -9.81
C ALA A 46 -10.56 18.01 -9.35
N ASP A 47 -11.77 18.46 -9.63
CA ASP A 47 -12.27 19.82 -9.33
C ASP A 47 -12.85 19.94 -7.91
N GLY A 48 -13.12 18.83 -7.24
CA GLY A 48 -13.73 18.79 -5.91
C GLY A 48 -15.23 19.05 -5.94
N ILE A 49 -15.86 19.01 -7.11
CA ILE A 49 -17.31 19.22 -7.31
C ILE A 49 -17.95 17.89 -7.66
N VAL A 50 -18.97 17.51 -6.91
CA VAL A 50 -19.73 16.28 -7.16
C VAL A 50 -20.92 16.60 -8.04
N GLY A 51 -20.72 16.56 -9.36
CA GLY A 51 -21.78 16.61 -10.36
C GLY A 51 -22.45 15.25 -10.58
N ASP A 52 -23.42 15.18 -11.51
CA ASP A 52 -24.20 13.94 -11.76
C ASP A 52 -23.30 12.75 -12.10
N LYS A 53 -22.25 12.94 -12.89
CA LYS A 53 -21.31 11.88 -13.25
C LYS A 53 -20.52 11.39 -12.02
N THR A 54 -19.93 12.31 -11.26
CA THR A 54 -19.20 12.00 -10.04
C THR A 54 -20.10 11.32 -9.01
N TRP A 55 -21.32 11.85 -8.83
CA TRP A 55 -22.30 11.27 -7.92
C TRP A 55 -22.71 9.86 -8.32
N ALA A 56 -23.06 9.66 -9.59
CA ALA A 56 -23.46 8.35 -10.10
C ALA A 56 -22.33 7.30 -9.92
N MET A 57 -21.09 7.70 -10.13
CA MET A 57 -19.94 6.81 -9.93
C MET A 57 -19.70 6.52 -8.45
N ILE A 58 -19.72 7.52 -7.55
CA ILE A 58 -19.55 7.33 -6.10
C ILE A 58 -20.71 6.50 -5.52
N MET A 59 -21.95 6.75 -5.95
CA MET A 59 -23.12 6.05 -5.43
C MET A 59 -23.35 4.72 -6.12
N GLY A 60 -22.97 4.60 -7.38
CA GLY A 60 -22.96 3.36 -8.17
C GLY A 60 -21.78 2.45 -7.84
N GLU A 61 -20.84 2.90 -7.04
CA GLU A 61 -19.97 2.05 -6.22
C GLU A 61 -20.76 1.43 -5.02
N GLU A 62 -22.01 1.03 -5.25
CA GLU A 62 -22.45 -0.20 -4.63
C GLU A 62 -21.46 -1.24 -5.10
N GLU A 63 -20.68 -1.75 -4.12
CA GLU A 63 -19.76 -2.87 -4.29
C GLU A 63 -20.30 -3.76 -5.41
N HIS A 64 -19.60 -3.76 -6.56
CA HIS A 64 -20.03 -4.56 -7.70
C HIS A 64 -20.44 -5.92 -7.16
N PRO A 65 -21.69 -6.38 -7.34
CA PRO A 65 -22.11 -7.69 -6.82
C PRO A 65 -21.18 -8.79 -7.31
N GLU A 66 -20.56 -8.59 -8.48
CA GLU A 66 -19.52 -9.46 -9.02
C GLU A 66 -18.23 -9.45 -8.21
N VAL A 67 -17.79 -8.30 -7.66
CA VAL A 67 -16.59 -8.23 -6.80
C VAL A 67 -16.89 -8.86 -5.43
N LYS A 68 -18.09 -8.64 -4.87
CA LYS A 68 -18.52 -9.34 -3.65
C LYS A 68 -18.72 -10.83 -3.91
N GLN A 69 -19.34 -11.22 -5.02
CA GLN A 69 -19.51 -12.62 -5.38
C GLN A 69 -18.17 -13.31 -5.67
N GLN A 70 -17.24 -12.64 -6.35
CA GLN A 70 -15.87 -13.14 -6.56
C GLN A 70 -15.09 -13.20 -5.24
N ALA A 71 -15.16 -12.17 -4.39
CA ALA A 71 -14.52 -12.17 -3.08
C ALA A 71 -15.06 -13.27 -2.16
N VAL A 72 -16.38 -13.46 -2.13
CA VAL A 72 -17.05 -14.55 -1.39
C VAL A 72 -16.75 -15.89 -2.03
N ALA A 73 -16.74 -16.01 -3.35
CA ALA A 73 -16.39 -17.24 -4.06
C ALA A 73 -14.93 -17.66 -3.81
N VAL A 74 -13.99 -16.71 -3.81
CA VAL A 74 -12.58 -16.99 -3.50
C VAL A 74 -12.38 -17.31 -2.03
N ALA A 75 -13.02 -16.60 -1.10
CA ALA A 75 -13.01 -16.95 0.32
C ALA A 75 -13.59 -18.34 0.57
N ASN A 76 -14.69 -18.69 -0.11
CA ASN A 76 -15.29 -20.01 -0.01
C ASN A 76 -14.45 -21.12 -0.69
N SER A 77 -13.71 -20.79 -1.77
CA SER A 77 -12.86 -21.75 -2.47
C SER A 77 -11.53 -22.01 -1.76
N THR A 78 -11.01 -21.05 -0.99
CA THR A 78 -9.76 -21.18 -0.23
C THR A 78 -9.97 -21.62 1.22
N GLY A 79 -11.20 -21.60 1.74
CA GLY A 79 -11.51 -21.89 3.14
C GLY A 79 -10.92 -20.88 4.15
N LEU A 80 -10.43 -19.72 3.68
CA LEU A 80 -9.82 -18.69 4.53
C LEU A 80 -10.89 -17.96 5.35
N LYS A 81 -10.72 -17.90 6.66
CA LYS A 81 -11.65 -17.25 7.60
C LYS A 81 -11.39 -15.74 7.70
N LEU A 82 -11.53 -15.00 6.58
CA LEU A 82 -11.16 -13.58 6.48
C LEU A 82 -11.98 -12.68 7.42
N ASP A 83 -13.18 -13.05 7.76
CA ASP A 83 -14.04 -12.37 8.73
C ASP A 83 -13.40 -12.27 10.13
N LYS A 84 -12.56 -13.25 10.51
CA LYS A 84 -11.84 -13.27 11.78
C LYS A 84 -10.73 -12.21 11.86
N LEU A 85 -10.30 -11.65 10.74
CA LEU A 85 -9.32 -10.58 10.70
C LEU A 85 -9.90 -9.19 11.04
N LYS A 86 -11.24 -9.05 11.09
CA LYS A 86 -11.90 -7.79 11.46
C LYS A 86 -11.48 -7.34 12.85
N GLY A 87 -11.14 -6.05 12.96
CA GLY A 87 -10.63 -5.48 14.21
C GLY A 87 -9.13 -5.71 14.47
N HIS A 88 -8.46 -6.59 13.72
CA HIS A 88 -7.03 -6.88 13.81
C HIS A 88 -6.23 -6.20 12.71
N ILE A 89 -6.80 -6.07 11.52
CA ILE A 89 -6.25 -5.30 10.40
C ILE A 89 -7.35 -4.43 9.78
N PRO A 90 -7.02 -3.37 9.03
CA PRO A 90 -8.03 -2.50 8.43
C PRO A 90 -8.97 -3.25 7.48
N ASP A 91 -10.26 -2.96 7.53
CA ASP A 91 -11.27 -3.58 6.66
C ASP A 91 -10.96 -3.38 5.16
N SER A 92 -10.39 -2.23 4.79
CA SER A 92 -9.92 -1.95 3.44
C SER A 92 -8.83 -2.93 2.97
N VAL A 93 -7.98 -3.40 3.87
CA VAL A 93 -6.97 -4.42 3.57
C VAL A 93 -7.62 -5.80 3.44
N ILE A 94 -8.55 -6.14 4.34
CA ILE A 94 -9.31 -7.41 4.26
C ILE A 94 -10.01 -7.52 2.92
N ALA A 95 -10.64 -6.45 2.45
CA ALA A 95 -11.32 -6.42 1.15
C ALA A 95 -10.40 -6.68 -0.06
N MET A 96 -9.11 -6.34 0.04
CA MET A 96 -8.14 -6.61 -1.03
C MET A 96 -7.65 -8.07 -1.05
N ILE A 97 -7.72 -8.80 0.06
CA ILE A 97 -7.13 -10.13 0.19
C ILE A 97 -7.66 -11.12 -0.87
N PRO A 98 -8.96 -11.24 -1.16
CA PRO A 98 -9.46 -12.25 -2.09
C PRO A 98 -8.82 -12.15 -3.49
N ALA A 99 -8.79 -10.95 -4.07
CA ALA A 99 -8.21 -10.72 -5.40
C ALA A 99 -6.69 -10.97 -5.41
N VAL A 100 -5.99 -10.56 -4.34
CA VAL A 100 -4.55 -10.78 -4.18
C VAL A 100 -4.24 -12.26 -3.99
N ALA A 101 -5.01 -12.96 -3.16
CA ALA A 101 -4.87 -14.37 -2.87
C ALA A 101 -5.07 -15.23 -4.15
N GLN A 102 -6.10 -14.92 -4.92
CA GLN A 102 -6.35 -15.58 -6.20
C GLN A 102 -5.20 -15.38 -7.19
N LYS A 103 -4.72 -14.15 -7.35
CA LYS A 103 -3.68 -13.83 -8.33
C LYS A 103 -2.33 -14.46 -8.01
N PHE A 104 -1.97 -14.55 -6.73
CA PHE A 104 -0.65 -15.01 -6.28
C PHE A 104 -0.69 -16.32 -5.50
N GLN A 105 -1.79 -17.08 -5.59
CA GLN A 105 -1.94 -18.40 -4.99
C GLN A 105 -1.65 -18.42 -3.48
N ILE A 106 -2.21 -17.43 -2.76
CA ILE A 106 -2.19 -17.41 -1.30
C ILE A 106 -3.42 -18.21 -0.80
N ASP A 107 -3.34 -19.52 -0.89
CA ASP A 107 -4.44 -20.46 -0.80
C ASP A 107 -4.55 -21.18 0.55
N SER A 108 -3.75 -20.78 1.53
CA SER A 108 -3.77 -21.36 2.88
C SER A 108 -3.66 -20.29 3.97
N ALA A 109 -4.24 -20.59 5.15
CA ALA A 109 -4.10 -19.79 6.35
C ALA A 109 -2.63 -19.52 6.68
N LEU A 110 -1.77 -20.52 6.48
CA LEU A 110 -0.34 -20.44 6.73
C LEU A 110 0.36 -19.39 5.85
N ARG A 111 0.15 -19.47 4.51
CA ARG A 111 0.71 -18.49 3.56
C ARG A 111 0.20 -17.09 3.83
N LEU A 112 -1.12 -16.94 4.07
CA LEU A 112 -1.73 -15.65 4.34
C LEU A 112 -1.20 -15.03 5.64
N ALA A 113 -1.09 -15.80 6.72
CA ALA A 113 -0.58 -15.32 7.99
C ALA A 113 0.87 -14.83 7.89
N HIS A 114 1.76 -15.61 7.24
CA HIS A 114 3.14 -15.17 6.99
C HIS A 114 3.20 -13.90 6.16
N PHE A 115 2.40 -13.81 5.10
CA PHE A 115 2.34 -12.63 4.23
C PHE A 115 1.87 -11.38 4.98
N LEU A 116 0.72 -11.47 5.67
CA LEU A 116 0.16 -10.34 6.41
C LEU A 116 1.07 -9.89 7.56
N ALA A 117 1.77 -10.82 8.23
CA ALA A 117 2.69 -10.48 9.31
C ALA A 117 3.85 -9.61 8.82
N GLN A 118 4.40 -9.91 7.65
CA GLN A 118 5.45 -9.07 7.07
C GLN A 118 4.90 -7.71 6.62
N CYS A 119 3.76 -7.70 5.92
CA CYS A 119 3.11 -6.47 5.50
C CYS A 119 2.76 -5.56 6.68
N GLY A 120 2.17 -6.12 7.73
CA GLY A 120 1.78 -5.38 8.94
C GLY A 120 2.98 -4.70 9.60
N HIS A 121 4.09 -5.42 9.75
CA HIS A 121 5.31 -4.85 10.31
C HIS A 121 5.88 -3.74 9.43
N GLU A 122 6.12 -4.01 8.15
CA GLU A 122 6.78 -3.06 7.22
C GLU A 122 5.97 -1.77 7.01
N SER A 123 4.65 -1.84 7.13
CA SER A 123 3.76 -0.70 6.94
C SER A 123 3.25 -0.04 8.23
N GLY A 124 3.77 -0.45 9.39
CA GLY A 124 3.31 0.06 10.68
C GLY A 124 1.82 -0.22 10.94
N GLY A 125 1.38 -1.46 10.71
CA GLY A 125 -0.02 -1.88 10.84
C GLY A 125 -0.88 -1.44 9.67
N PHE A 126 -0.38 -1.56 8.44
CA PHE A 126 -1.06 -1.23 7.18
C PHE A 126 -1.40 0.26 7.02
N ARG A 127 -0.73 1.16 7.76
CA ARG A 127 -0.98 2.61 7.71
C ARG A 127 -0.11 3.34 6.71
N LEU A 128 1.09 2.82 6.44
CA LEU A 128 2.09 3.48 5.61
C LEU A 128 2.20 2.75 4.27
N THR A 129 1.85 3.46 3.20
CA THR A 129 1.94 2.95 1.82
C THR A 129 3.02 3.64 1.00
N LYS A 130 3.72 4.63 1.59
CA LYS A 130 4.83 5.36 0.96
C LYS A 130 5.90 5.63 2.01
N GLU A 131 7.16 5.49 1.63
CA GLU A 131 8.28 5.81 2.50
C GLU A 131 8.33 7.31 2.86
N ASN A 132 8.75 7.60 4.09
CA ASN A 132 8.97 8.97 4.55
C ASN A 132 10.46 9.33 4.44
N LEU A 133 10.80 10.17 3.47
CA LEU A 133 12.16 10.67 3.25
C LEU A 133 12.39 12.08 3.82
N ASN A 134 11.53 12.56 4.70
CA ASN A 134 11.67 13.89 5.32
C ASN A 134 12.71 13.89 6.46
N TYR A 135 13.97 13.68 6.14
CA TYR A 135 15.06 13.60 7.11
C TYR A 135 15.71 14.96 7.39
N SER A 136 16.16 15.16 8.65
CA SER A 136 17.11 16.22 9.01
C SER A 136 18.53 15.87 8.52
N ALA A 137 19.43 16.83 8.49
CA ALA A 137 20.85 16.58 8.14
C ALA A 137 21.47 15.48 9.02
N LYS A 138 21.24 15.54 10.34
CA LYS A 138 21.69 14.47 11.27
C LYS A 138 21.10 13.11 10.93
N GLY A 139 19.82 13.06 10.56
CA GLY A 139 19.14 11.83 10.12
C GLY A 139 19.75 11.26 8.84
N LEU A 140 20.05 12.12 7.85
CA LEU A 140 20.69 11.73 6.60
C LEU A 140 22.08 11.11 6.84
N MET A 141 22.91 11.75 7.66
CA MET A 141 24.23 11.24 8.01
C MET A 141 24.17 9.91 8.78
N GLY A 142 23.13 9.70 9.60
CA GLY A 142 22.94 8.45 10.33
C GLY A 142 22.45 7.29 9.46
N ILE A 143 21.40 7.52 8.67
CA ILE A 143 20.69 6.48 7.91
C ILE A 143 21.30 6.26 6.54
N PHE A 144 21.67 7.33 5.85
CA PHE A 144 22.20 7.31 4.48
C PHE A 144 23.67 7.76 4.42
N LYS A 145 24.48 7.33 5.41
CA LYS A 145 25.89 7.73 5.59
C LYS A 145 26.71 7.65 4.30
N LYS A 146 26.48 6.64 3.46
CA LYS A 146 27.16 6.47 2.18
C LYS A 146 26.91 7.63 1.22
N TYR A 147 25.72 8.23 1.26
CA TYR A 147 25.31 9.31 0.35
C TYR A 147 25.51 10.70 0.95
N PHE A 148 25.59 10.79 2.27
CA PHE A 148 25.74 12.02 3.05
C PHE A 148 26.89 11.90 4.05
N PRO A 149 28.15 11.84 3.56
CA PRO A 149 29.32 11.66 4.42
C PRO A 149 29.70 12.90 5.23
N THR A 150 29.20 14.09 4.85
CA THR A 150 29.51 15.37 5.52
C THR A 150 28.25 16.14 5.88
N GLU A 151 28.33 16.93 6.96
CA GLU A 151 27.22 17.76 7.41
C GLU A 151 26.86 18.85 6.37
N ALA A 152 27.85 19.43 5.73
CA ALA A 152 27.65 20.44 4.68
C ALA A 152 26.79 19.88 3.53
N LEU A 153 27.08 18.65 3.06
CA LEU A 153 26.29 18.01 2.04
C LEU A 153 24.89 17.64 2.57
N ALA A 154 24.80 17.09 3.78
CA ALA A 154 23.52 16.72 4.37
C ALA A 154 22.57 17.91 4.54
N ASN A 155 23.10 19.08 4.90
CA ASN A 155 22.33 20.32 5.03
C ASN A 155 21.72 20.79 3.71
N GLN A 156 22.37 20.54 2.56
CA GLN A 156 21.86 20.90 1.23
C GLN A 156 20.62 20.06 0.84
N TYR A 157 20.42 18.90 1.45
CA TYR A 157 19.32 17.97 1.15
C TYR A 157 18.30 17.88 2.28
N ALA A 158 18.64 18.33 3.49
CA ALA A 158 17.78 18.20 4.65
C ALA A 158 16.37 18.75 4.38
N ARG A 159 15.34 17.97 4.80
CA ARG A 159 13.93 18.30 4.64
C ARG A 159 13.46 18.47 3.18
N GLN A 160 14.19 17.90 2.21
CA GLN A 160 13.84 17.90 0.80
C GLN A 160 13.66 16.45 0.30
N PRO A 161 12.51 15.81 0.57
CA PRO A 161 12.29 14.37 0.33
C PRO A 161 12.61 13.93 -1.10
N GLU A 162 12.22 14.73 -2.09
CA GLU A 162 12.45 14.40 -3.52
C GLU A 162 13.93 14.42 -3.87
N LYS A 163 14.68 15.43 -3.41
CA LYS A 163 16.12 15.47 -3.62
C LYS A 163 16.82 14.31 -2.91
N ILE A 164 16.40 14.01 -1.68
CA ILE A 164 16.93 12.87 -0.92
C ILE A 164 16.69 11.57 -1.69
N ALA A 165 15.46 11.34 -2.19
CA ALA A 165 15.14 10.17 -2.99
C ALA A 165 16.01 10.08 -4.24
N ASN A 166 16.16 11.18 -4.98
CA ASN A 166 16.95 11.21 -6.20
C ASN A 166 18.44 10.93 -5.92
N LYS A 167 18.98 11.43 -4.81
CA LYS A 167 20.35 11.15 -4.37
C LYS A 167 20.56 9.69 -3.97
N VAL A 168 19.63 9.14 -3.19
CA VAL A 168 19.75 7.78 -2.62
C VAL A 168 19.47 6.69 -3.65
N TYR A 169 18.51 6.91 -4.55
CA TYR A 169 18.03 5.91 -5.51
C TYR A 169 18.46 6.16 -6.96
N GLY A 170 19.05 7.32 -7.28
CA GLY A 170 19.58 7.61 -8.62
C GLY A 170 20.67 6.64 -9.04
N GLY A 171 20.66 6.24 -10.31
CA GLY A 171 21.61 5.29 -10.91
C GLY A 171 21.52 3.85 -10.38
N ARG A 172 20.40 3.50 -9.71
CA ARG A 172 20.18 2.17 -9.10
C ARG A 172 18.83 1.60 -9.51
N MET A 173 18.70 0.27 -9.54
CA MET A 173 17.42 -0.45 -9.78
C MET A 173 16.68 0.06 -11.02
N GLY A 174 17.44 0.34 -12.11
CA GLY A 174 16.91 0.85 -13.36
C GLY A 174 16.55 2.35 -13.35
N ASN A 175 16.78 3.07 -12.26
CA ASN A 175 16.61 4.53 -12.23
C ASN A 175 17.75 5.20 -13.01
N GLY A 176 17.43 6.29 -13.71
CA GLY A 176 18.41 7.20 -14.26
C GLY A 176 19.25 7.90 -13.19
N PRO A 177 20.21 8.77 -13.59
CA PRO A 177 21.02 9.53 -12.65
C PRO A 177 20.18 10.40 -11.71
N GLU A 178 20.78 10.97 -10.67
CA GLU A 178 20.11 11.86 -9.70
C GLU A 178 19.29 12.96 -10.40
N SER A 179 19.82 13.53 -11.47
CA SER A 179 19.17 14.59 -12.27
C SER A 179 17.92 14.14 -13.03
N SER A 180 17.69 12.85 -13.19
CA SER A 180 16.52 12.32 -13.92
C SER A 180 15.20 12.44 -13.16
N GLY A 181 15.24 12.60 -11.85
CA GLY A 181 14.06 12.58 -10.99
C GLY A 181 13.50 11.17 -10.70
N ASP A 182 14.11 10.14 -11.26
CA ASP A 182 13.62 8.75 -11.11
C ASP A 182 13.65 8.25 -9.68
N GLY A 183 14.62 8.68 -8.88
CA GLY A 183 14.69 8.32 -7.47
C GLY A 183 13.43 8.71 -6.70
N ALA A 184 12.93 9.92 -6.90
CA ALA A 184 11.69 10.40 -6.32
C ALA A 184 10.45 9.76 -6.97
N LYS A 185 10.48 9.61 -8.30
CA LYS A 185 9.38 9.00 -9.06
C LYS A 185 9.13 7.55 -8.65
N PHE A 186 10.19 6.76 -8.45
CA PHE A 186 10.14 5.33 -8.12
C PHE A 186 10.62 5.02 -6.70
N CYS A 187 10.39 5.95 -5.76
CA CYS A 187 10.63 5.74 -4.34
C CYS A 187 9.73 4.62 -3.78
N GLY A 188 10.00 4.17 -2.56
CA GLY A 188 9.31 3.05 -1.94
C GLY A 188 7.81 3.27 -1.75
N ARG A 189 6.98 2.38 -2.32
CA ARG A 189 5.51 2.36 -2.17
C ARG A 189 4.97 0.96 -1.97
N GLY A 190 3.75 0.88 -1.44
CA GLY A 190 3.10 -0.38 -1.04
C GLY A 190 3.57 -0.88 0.31
N PHE A 191 2.94 -1.93 0.82
CA PHE A 191 3.18 -2.43 2.19
C PHE A 191 4.56 -3.09 2.40
N ILE A 192 5.30 -3.42 1.34
CA ILE A 192 6.69 -3.91 1.40
C ILE A 192 7.63 -3.01 0.56
N GLN A 193 7.27 -1.74 0.37
CA GLN A 193 8.14 -0.72 -0.20
C GLN A 193 8.75 -1.10 -1.56
N LEU A 194 7.91 -1.32 -2.59
CA LEU A 194 8.35 -1.48 -3.98
C LEU A 194 9.16 -0.25 -4.41
N THR A 195 10.44 -0.44 -4.79
CA THR A 195 11.38 0.65 -5.07
C THR A 195 12.14 0.39 -6.36
N GLY A 196 12.38 1.45 -7.14
CA GLY A 196 13.17 1.44 -8.37
C GLY A 196 12.38 1.11 -9.64
N ARG A 197 12.75 1.78 -10.75
CA ARG A 197 12.08 1.67 -12.06
C ARG A 197 11.90 0.22 -12.52
N ASP A 198 12.94 -0.61 -12.41
CA ASP A 198 12.88 -2.02 -12.84
C ASP A 198 11.81 -2.81 -12.10
N ASN A 199 11.68 -2.61 -10.78
CA ASN A 199 10.67 -3.28 -9.99
C ASN A 199 9.25 -2.78 -10.31
N TYR A 200 9.07 -1.46 -10.51
CA TYR A 200 7.79 -0.91 -10.96
C TYR A 200 7.41 -1.46 -12.34
N THR A 201 8.35 -1.50 -13.29
CA THR A 201 8.13 -2.07 -14.63
C THR A 201 7.75 -3.55 -14.55
N ALA A 202 8.50 -4.34 -13.76
CA ALA A 202 8.25 -5.77 -13.62
C ALA A 202 6.92 -6.06 -12.92
N PHE A 203 6.57 -5.28 -11.90
CA PHE A 203 5.27 -5.36 -11.23
C PHE A 203 4.15 -5.01 -12.21
N GLY A 204 4.25 -3.89 -12.91
CA GLY A 204 3.25 -3.46 -13.90
C GLY A 204 3.00 -4.54 -14.97
N LYS A 205 4.06 -5.12 -15.53
CA LYS A 205 3.96 -6.25 -16.47
C LYS A 205 3.20 -7.44 -15.86
N SER A 206 3.41 -7.74 -14.59
CA SER A 206 2.75 -8.88 -13.91
C SER A 206 1.25 -8.70 -13.74
N ILE A 207 0.78 -7.45 -13.71
CA ILE A 207 -0.64 -7.11 -13.55
C ILE A 207 -1.30 -6.63 -14.85
N GLY A 208 -0.53 -6.49 -15.94
CA GLY A 208 -1.03 -6.00 -17.22
C GLY A 208 -1.26 -4.49 -17.28
N GLU A 209 -0.61 -3.71 -16.41
CA GLU A 209 -0.76 -2.25 -16.35
C GLU A 209 0.61 -1.54 -16.36
N ASP A 210 0.68 -0.36 -16.99
CA ASP A 210 1.87 0.49 -16.90
C ASP A 210 1.82 1.38 -15.65
N VAL A 211 2.29 0.86 -14.53
CA VAL A 211 2.41 1.62 -13.28
C VAL A 211 3.59 2.61 -13.30
N THR A 212 4.43 2.60 -14.34
CA THR A 212 5.55 3.55 -14.43
C THR A 212 5.10 4.93 -14.91
N ALA A 213 3.99 4.99 -15.64
CA ALA A 213 3.36 6.26 -16.03
C ALA A 213 2.85 7.03 -14.81
N ASN A 214 2.17 6.33 -13.88
CA ASN A 214 1.69 6.87 -12.61
C ASN A 214 2.08 5.97 -11.43
N PRO A 215 3.32 6.06 -10.88
CA PRO A 215 3.78 5.19 -9.81
C PRO A 215 3.00 5.32 -8.49
N GLN A 216 2.25 6.41 -8.33
CA GLN A 216 1.45 6.66 -7.13
C GLN A 216 0.34 5.61 -6.95
N VAL A 217 -0.16 5.01 -8.01
CA VAL A 217 -1.18 3.95 -7.95
C VAL A 217 -0.73 2.73 -7.12
N VAL A 218 0.60 2.52 -6.97
CA VAL A 218 1.13 1.44 -6.13
C VAL A 218 0.82 1.69 -4.65
N ALA A 219 0.86 2.96 -4.20
CA ALA A 219 0.50 3.32 -2.83
C ALA A 219 -1.02 3.32 -2.60
N GLU A 220 -1.79 3.73 -3.60
CA GLU A 220 -3.24 3.99 -3.50
C GLU A 220 -4.08 2.73 -3.78
N LYS A 221 -3.78 2.03 -4.87
CA LYS A 221 -4.59 0.90 -5.36
C LYS A 221 -3.92 -0.45 -5.15
N TYR A 222 -2.60 -0.51 -5.26
CA TYR A 222 -1.86 -1.77 -5.34
C TYR A 222 -0.95 -2.05 -4.15
N ALA A 223 -1.20 -1.43 -2.98
CA ALA A 223 -0.31 -1.58 -1.81
C ALA A 223 -0.14 -3.04 -1.36
N LEU A 224 -1.22 -3.80 -1.27
CA LEU A 224 -1.18 -5.22 -0.93
C LEU A 224 -0.75 -6.09 -2.12
N LEU A 225 -1.20 -5.75 -3.32
CA LEU A 225 -0.90 -6.51 -4.54
C LEU A 225 0.59 -6.48 -4.88
N SER A 226 1.24 -5.31 -4.75
CA SER A 226 2.69 -5.17 -4.97
C SER A 226 3.51 -5.95 -3.95
N ALA A 227 3.03 -6.02 -2.71
CA ALA A 227 3.64 -6.84 -1.66
C ALA A 227 3.53 -8.34 -1.98
N ALA A 228 2.37 -8.81 -2.45
CA ALA A 228 2.18 -10.21 -2.85
C ALA A 228 3.02 -10.58 -4.09
N TRP A 229 3.15 -9.65 -5.05
CA TRP A 229 4.07 -9.83 -6.16
C TRP A 229 5.53 -9.99 -5.69
N PHE A 230 5.98 -9.18 -4.73
CA PHE A 230 7.31 -9.32 -4.14
C PHE A 230 7.48 -10.69 -3.47
N PHE A 231 6.49 -11.15 -2.71
CA PHE A 231 6.48 -12.47 -2.08
C PHE A 231 6.62 -13.58 -3.13
N ASN A 232 5.82 -13.53 -4.18
CA ASN A 232 5.85 -14.52 -5.26
C ASN A 232 7.19 -14.51 -5.99
N LYS A 233 7.68 -13.32 -6.39
CA LYS A 233 8.98 -13.15 -7.09
C LYS A 233 10.16 -13.72 -6.28
N ASN A 234 10.11 -13.63 -4.95
CA ASN A 234 11.17 -14.08 -4.05
C ASN A 234 10.94 -15.48 -3.48
N GLY A 235 9.90 -16.20 -3.90
CA GLY A 235 9.59 -17.56 -3.46
C GLY A 235 9.16 -17.65 -1.99
N LEU A 236 8.64 -16.55 -1.40
CA LEU A 236 8.32 -16.48 0.02
C LEU A 236 7.08 -17.29 0.39
N HIS A 237 6.13 -17.47 -0.54
CA HIS A 237 4.98 -18.36 -0.33
C HIS A 237 5.44 -19.81 -0.14
N LYS A 238 6.40 -20.28 -0.96
CA LYS A 238 7.00 -21.61 -0.79
C LYS A 238 7.78 -21.73 0.53
N MET A 239 8.43 -20.66 0.97
CA MET A 239 9.07 -20.67 2.30
C MET A 239 8.05 -20.75 3.42
N ALA A 240 6.90 -20.09 3.29
CA ALA A 240 5.79 -20.14 4.23
C ALA A 240 5.24 -21.57 4.42
N ASP A 241 5.24 -22.38 3.36
CA ASP A 241 4.81 -23.79 3.41
C ASP A 241 5.68 -24.66 4.36
N GLY A 242 6.84 -24.14 4.79
CA GLY A 242 7.72 -24.78 5.77
C GLY A 242 7.15 -24.87 7.19
N GLY A 243 5.99 -24.24 7.45
CA GLY A 243 5.23 -24.43 8.69
C GLY A 243 5.05 -23.20 9.56
N ALA A 244 4.30 -23.37 10.64
CA ALA A 244 3.92 -22.31 11.58
C ALA A 244 4.96 -22.15 12.71
N THR A 245 6.23 -21.97 12.37
CA THR A 245 7.31 -21.87 13.33
C THR A 245 8.03 -20.52 13.29
N ASP A 246 8.59 -20.10 14.42
CA ASP A 246 9.39 -18.88 14.51
C ASP A 246 10.62 -18.93 13.58
N ALA A 247 11.14 -20.14 13.29
CA ALA A 247 12.25 -20.34 12.34
C ALA A 247 11.84 -19.98 10.90
N VAL A 248 10.64 -20.34 10.47
CA VAL A 248 10.11 -19.96 9.14
C VAL A 248 9.86 -18.45 9.07
N VAL A 249 9.25 -17.85 10.10
CA VAL A 249 9.09 -16.38 10.18
C VAL A 249 10.44 -15.69 10.08
N THR A 250 11.47 -16.20 10.78
CA THR A 250 12.84 -15.68 10.76
C THR A 250 13.44 -15.75 9.35
N SER A 251 13.26 -16.86 8.66
CA SER A 251 13.80 -17.07 7.32
C SER A 251 13.14 -16.12 6.30
N ILE A 252 11.83 -15.96 6.37
CA ILE A 252 11.08 -15.01 5.54
C ILE A 252 11.51 -13.57 5.85
N THR A 253 11.64 -13.21 7.14
CA THR A 253 12.10 -11.88 7.57
C THR A 253 13.46 -11.54 6.99
N LYS A 254 14.43 -12.46 7.07
CA LYS A 254 15.76 -12.28 6.47
C LYS A 254 15.71 -12.05 4.96
N ARG A 255 14.77 -12.70 4.27
CA ARG A 255 14.61 -12.52 2.83
C ARG A 255 13.94 -11.19 2.47
N VAL A 256 13.05 -10.68 3.34
CA VAL A 256 12.35 -9.40 3.15
C VAL A 256 13.29 -8.22 3.40
N ASN A 257 13.99 -8.18 4.54
CA ASN A 257 14.75 -7.00 4.98
C ASN A 257 16.28 -7.20 5.06
N GLY A 258 16.79 -8.38 4.67
CA GLY A 258 18.22 -8.70 4.74
C GLY A 258 18.75 -9.03 6.12
N GLY A 259 17.90 -9.02 7.17
CA GLY A 259 18.30 -9.26 8.56
C GLY A 259 17.15 -9.71 9.45
N THR A 260 17.23 -9.42 10.73
CA THR A 260 16.22 -9.77 11.75
C THR A 260 15.59 -8.56 12.44
N ILE A 261 15.67 -7.39 11.81
CA ILE A 261 15.05 -6.17 12.35
C ILE A 261 13.54 -6.37 12.45
N GLY A 262 12.97 -6.07 13.63
CA GLY A 262 11.54 -6.23 13.88
C GLY A 262 11.05 -7.68 13.99
N LEU A 263 11.95 -8.68 14.12
CA LEU A 263 11.57 -10.09 14.18
C LEU A 263 10.56 -10.42 15.29
N PRO A 264 10.68 -9.93 16.53
CA PRO A 264 9.69 -10.20 17.58
C PRO A 264 8.28 -9.75 17.21
N ASP A 265 8.16 -8.58 16.59
CA ASP A 265 6.88 -8.02 16.15
C ASP A 265 6.27 -8.84 15.00
N ARG A 266 7.09 -9.26 14.02
CA ARG A 266 6.65 -10.12 12.92
C ARG A 266 6.20 -11.50 13.41
N ILE A 267 6.88 -12.08 14.41
CA ILE A 267 6.47 -13.34 15.06
C ILE A 267 5.13 -13.15 15.78
N LYS A 268 4.96 -12.03 16.50
CA LYS A 268 3.70 -11.72 17.18
C LYS A 268 2.55 -11.62 16.18
N HIS A 269 2.69 -10.83 15.11
CA HIS A 269 1.69 -10.71 14.06
C HIS A 269 1.39 -12.05 13.40
N PHE A 270 2.42 -12.86 13.11
CA PHE A 270 2.22 -14.17 12.51
C PHE A 270 1.36 -15.07 13.41
N LYS A 271 1.70 -15.19 14.69
CA LYS A 271 0.95 -16.02 15.64
C LYS A 271 -0.49 -15.56 15.78
N GLU A 272 -0.71 -14.25 15.86
CA GLU A 272 -2.04 -13.65 15.91
C GLU A 272 -2.85 -14.00 14.65
N TYR A 273 -2.35 -13.64 13.47
CA TYR A 273 -3.11 -13.86 12.23
C TYR A 273 -3.30 -15.34 11.92
N TYR A 274 -2.31 -16.18 12.21
CA TYR A 274 -2.45 -17.61 12.00
C TYR A 274 -3.52 -18.23 12.90
N SER A 275 -3.59 -17.83 14.16
CA SER A 275 -4.63 -18.31 15.10
C SER A 275 -6.05 -17.90 14.67
N LEU A 276 -6.19 -16.77 13.99
CA LEU A 276 -7.48 -16.29 13.48
C LEU A 276 -7.91 -17.01 12.20
N LEU A 277 -6.96 -17.37 11.35
CA LEU A 277 -7.20 -17.92 10.02
C LEU A 277 -7.28 -19.45 9.98
N ALA A 278 -6.56 -20.14 10.88
CA ALA A 278 -6.58 -21.60 11.02
C ALA A 278 -7.85 -22.06 11.76
#